data_40129f27d8224fefd6671f46d0213329
#
_entry.id   40129f27d8224fefd6671f46d0213329
#
_cell.length_a   1.000
_cell.length_b   1.000
_cell.length_c   1.000
_cell.angle_alpha   90.00
_cell.angle_beta   90.00
_cell.angle_gamma   90.00
#
_symmetry.space_group_name_H-M   'P 1'
#
loop_
_entity.id
_entity.type
_entity.pdbx_description
1 polymer ?
#
loop_
_entity_poly.entity_id
_entity_poly.type
_entity_poly.pdbx_seq_one_letter_code
_entity_poly.pdbx_strand_id
1 'polypeptide(L)'
;NTFDTFYTYDIKEAINVDKTLPYLFLGASFDQQVSGPVKPVYRFLNQTSGTHFYTISEVEAKYVQGLSNYSYEGIGFKAFDPGVASVDFRRFYNSTTGAHAFSAAAADVEFFTTRGYMIEGIAWSAVL
;
A
#
# COMPACT_ATOMS: atom_id res chain seq x y z
N ASN A 1 -12.45 -11.49 8.67
CA ASN A 1 -11.01 -11.32 8.70
C ASN A 1 -10.57 -10.14 7.85
N THR A 2 -9.57 -9.44 8.34
CA THR A 2 -9.00 -8.29 7.64
C THR A 2 -7.74 -8.74 6.92
N PHE A 3 -7.69 -8.47 5.63
CA PHE A 3 -6.49 -8.70 4.83
C PHE A 3 -5.63 -7.46 4.82
N ASP A 4 -4.32 -7.64 4.88
CA ASP A 4 -3.36 -6.55 4.76
C ASP A 4 -2.50 -6.75 3.53
N THR A 5 -2.05 -5.63 2.96
CA THR A 5 -1.07 -5.65 1.88
C THR A 5 0.19 -4.99 2.40
N PHE A 6 1.32 -5.67 2.24
CA PHE A 6 2.60 -5.16 2.72
C PHE A 6 3.56 -5.08 1.56
N TYR A 7 4.06 -3.87 1.30
CA TYR A 7 4.95 -3.61 0.17
C TYR A 7 6.30 -3.11 0.66
N THR A 8 7.36 -3.74 0.18
CA THR A 8 8.72 -3.35 0.53
C THR A 8 9.70 -3.81 -0.55
N TYR A 9 10.83 -3.12 -0.66
CA TYR A 9 11.95 -3.61 -1.45
C TYR A 9 13.12 -4.09 -0.58
N ASP A 10 12.94 -4.13 0.73
CA ASP A 10 13.92 -4.70 1.65
C ASP A 10 13.70 -6.20 1.74
N ILE A 11 14.65 -6.97 1.22
CA ILE A 11 14.49 -8.43 1.13
C ILE A 11 14.38 -9.08 2.51
N LYS A 12 15.05 -8.56 3.52
CA LYS A 12 14.98 -9.11 4.87
C LYS A 12 13.63 -8.85 5.50
N GLU A 13 13.09 -7.66 5.32
CA GLU A 13 11.77 -7.32 5.79
C GLU A 13 10.71 -8.16 5.08
N ALA A 14 10.83 -8.34 3.76
CA ALA A 14 9.91 -9.13 2.98
C ALA A 14 9.86 -10.59 3.45
N ILE A 15 11.01 -11.20 3.70
CA ILE A 15 11.09 -12.57 4.19
C ILE A 15 10.41 -12.69 5.55
N ASN A 16 10.64 -11.72 6.41
CA ASN A 16 10.07 -11.71 7.75
C ASN A 16 8.54 -11.60 7.73
N VAL A 17 8.02 -10.75 6.86
CA VAL A 17 6.58 -10.53 6.71
C VAL A 17 5.89 -11.73 6.07
N ASP A 18 6.54 -12.35 5.07
CA ASP A 18 5.98 -13.50 4.36
C ASP A 18 5.65 -14.67 5.29
N LYS A 19 6.33 -14.78 6.40
CA LYS A 19 6.06 -15.81 7.41
C LYS A 19 4.88 -15.46 8.31
N THR A 20 4.36 -14.24 8.22
CA THR A 20 3.32 -13.71 9.10
C THR A 20 2.05 -13.48 8.28
N LEU A 21 1.21 -14.49 8.16
CA LEU A 21 -0.07 -14.34 7.49
C LEU A 21 -0.96 -13.38 8.28
N PRO A 22 -1.83 -12.62 7.63
CA PRO A 22 -2.28 -12.74 6.22
C PRO A 22 -1.67 -11.70 5.26
N TYR A 23 -0.42 -11.44 5.30
CA TYR A 23 0.20 -10.45 4.43
C TYR A 23 0.42 -10.98 3.01
N LEU A 24 0.30 -10.08 2.03
CA LEU A 24 0.61 -10.35 0.64
C LEU A 24 1.95 -9.72 0.30
N PHE A 25 2.90 -10.53 -0.16
CA PHE A 25 4.21 -10.03 -0.52
C PHE A 25 4.29 -9.73 -2.02
N LEU A 26 4.51 -8.45 -2.37
CA LEU A 26 4.70 -8.02 -3.74
C LEU A 26 6.00 -7.21 -3.91
N GLY A 27 6.84 -7.15 -2.87
CA GLY A 27 8.02 -6.28 -2.88
C GLY A 27 8.99 -6.56 -4.01
N ALA A 28 9.15 -7.82 -4.40
CA ALA A 28 10.06 -8.19 -5.49
C ALA A 28 9.59 -7.70 -6.86
N SER A 29 8.35 -7.27 -6.98
CA SER A 29 7.79 -6.78 -8.23
C SER A 29 8.12 -5.31 -8.52
N PHE A 30 8.67 -4.60 -7.56
CA PHE A 30 8.95 -3.17 -7.72
C PHE A 30 10.39 -2.97 -8.18
N ASP A 31 10.54 -2.43 -9.40
CA ASP A 31 11.85 -2.14 -9.98
C ASP A 31 12.30 -0.76 -9.54
N GLN A 32 13.34 -0.72 -8.73
CA GLN A 32 13.92 0.52 -8.20
C GLN A 32 14.90 1.18 -9.17
N GLN A 33 15.16 0.56 -10.31
CA GLN A 33 16.15 1.05 -11.27
C GLN A 33 15.53 1.79 -12.45
N VAL A 34 14.21 1.87 -12.48
CA VAL A 34 13.50 2.61 -13.54
C VAL A 34 13.81 4.09 -13.42
N SER A 35 14.23 4.70 -14.53
CA SER A 35 14.46 6.13 -14.58
C SER A 35 13.13 6.88 -14.73
N GLY A 36 13.06 8.07 -14.12
CA GLY A 36 11.87 8.91 -14.18
C GLY A 36 11.57 9.56 -12.84
N PRO A 37 10.46 10.30 -12.74
CA PRO A 37 10.10 11.01 -11.50
C PRO A 37 9.59 10.04 -10.43
N VAL A 38 10.52 9.43 -9.72
CA VAL A 38 10.25 8.49 -8.65
C VAL A 38 10.04 9.27 -7.35
N LYS A 39 9.01 8.88 -6.58
CA LYS A 39 8.67 9.51 -5.32
C LYS A 39 8.61 8.48 -4.20
N PRO A 40 8.86 8.91 -2.95
CA PRO A 40 8.72 7.99 -1.81
C PRO A 40 7.25 7.70 -1.56
N VAL A 41 6.98 6.45 -1.17
CA VAL A 41 5.66 6.05 -0.68
C VAL A 41 5.80 5.85 0.83
N TYR A 42 5.07 6.63 1.59
CA TYR A 42 5.12 6.64 3.05
C TYR A 42 4.26 5.50 3.60
N ARG A 43 4.79 4.81 4.60
CA ARG A 43 4.10 3.66 5.20
C ARG A 43 3.71 3.96 6.63
N PHE A 44 2.49 3.59 6.99
CA PHE A 44 1.96 3.74 8.34
C PHE A 44 1.33 2.43 8.78
N LEU A 45 1.37 2.16 10.07
CA LEU A 45 0.61 1.07 10.68
C LEU A 45 -0.64 1.65 11.33
N ASN A 46 -1.81 1.13 10.93
CA ASN A 46 -3.06 1.42 11.61
C ASN A 46 -3.15 0.51 12.83
N GLN A 47 -2.98 1.06 14.02
CA GLN A 47 -2.94 0.28 15.26
C GLN A 47 -4.30 -0.30 15.61
N THR A 48 -5.38 0.27 15.12
CA THR A 48 -6.73 -0.22 15.37
C THR A 48 -7.04 -1.47 14.55
N SER A 49 -6.71 -1.45 13.26
CA SER A 49 -7.00 -2.57 12.35
C SER A 49 -5.85 -3.57 12.25
N GLY A 50 -4.64 -3.17 12.63
CA GLY A 50 -3.43 -3.97 12.42
C GLY A 50 -2.95 -4.03 10.98
N THR A 51 -3.50 -3.19 10.11
CA THR A 51 -3.15 -3.18 8.68
C THR A 51 -2.29 -1.97 8.34
N HIS A 52 -1.67 -2.02 7.16
CA HIS A 52 -0.79 -0.94 6.71
C HIS A 52 -1.52 0.02 5.78
N PHE A 53 -1.16 1.29 5.88
CA PHE A 53 -1.62 2.35 5.00
C PHE A 53 -0.41 2.94 4.27
N TYR A 54 -0.57 3.18 2.99
CA TYR A 54 0.48 3.72 2.13
C TYR A 54 -0.02 4.94 1.40
N THR A 55 0.84 5.94 1.24
CA THR A 55 0.50 7.09 0.40
C THR A 55 1.75 7.68 -0.24
N ILE A 56 1.60 8.10 -1.50
CA ILE A 56 2.62 8.84 -2.22
C ILE A 56 2.44 10.35 -2.02
N SER A 57 1.32 10.76 -1.45
CA SER A 57 1.00 12.16 -1.19
C SER A 57 1.65 12.64 0.11
N GLU A 58 2.53 13.63 -0.01
CA GLU A 58 3.15 14.27 1.16
C GLU A 58 2.12 14.93 2.07
N VAL A 59 1.11 15.55 1.48
CA VAL A 59 0.04 16.21 2.22
C VAL A 59 -0.75 15.21 3.04
N GLU A 60 -1.14 14.09 2.40
CA GLU A 60 -1.85 13.02 3.10
C GLU A 60 -1.00 12.41 4.19
N ALA A 61 0.30 12.20 3.92
CA ALA A 61 1.21 11.65 4.93
C ALA A 61 1.27 12.53 6.18
N LYS A 62 1.35 13.83 6.00
CA LYS A 62 1.35 14.77 7.14
C LYS A 62 0.06 14.72 7.92
N TYR A 63 -1.06 14.60 7.22
CA TYR A 63 -2.36 14.47 7.86
C TYR A 63 -2.42 13.20 8.72
N VAL A 64 -2.01 12.07 8.15
CA VAL A 64 -2.06 10.77 8.85
C VAL A 64 -1.12 10.75 10.04
N GLN A 65 0.04 11.42 9.96
CA GLN A 65 0.94 11.54 11.10
C GLN A 65 0.29 12.20 12.32
N GLY A 66 -0.71 13.03 12.09
CA GLY A 66 -1.44 13.68 13.18
C GLY A 66 -2.53 12.81 13.81
N LEU A 67 -2.82 11.64 13.24
CA LEU A 67 -3.85 10.76 13.76
C LEU A 67 -3.26 9.80 14.81
N SER A 68 -3.94 9.72 15.97
CA SER A 68 -3.39 8.98 17.11
C SER A 68 -3.33 7.47 16.91
N ASN A 69 -4.15 6.92 16.01
CA ASN A 69 -4.19 5.48 15.77
C ASN A 69 -3.25 5.01 14.66
N TYR A 70 -2.45 5.91 14.09
CA TYR A 70 -1.47 5.57 13.06
C TYR A 70 -0.05 5.77 13.58
N SER A 71 0.82 4.82 13.28
CA SER A 71 2.25 4.91 13.56
C SER A 71 3.01 5.03 12.25
N TYR A 72 3.81 6.06 12.11
CA TYR A 72 4.63 6.24 10.91
C TYR A 72 5.79 5.26 10.91
N GLU A 73 5.94 4.52 9.83
CA GLU A 73 6.98 3.51 9.70
C GLU A 73 8.08 3.87 8.69
N GLY A 74 8.07 5.11 8.21
CA GLY A 74 9.07 5.57 7.26
C GLY A 74 8.65 5.33 5.81
N ILE A 75 9.63 5.36 4.91
CA ILE A 75 9.40 5.13 3.48
C ILE A 75 9.45 3.64 3.22
N GLY A 76 8.33 3.08 2.74
CA GLY A 76 8.25 1.67 2.43
C GLY A 76 8.94 1.30 1.12
N PHE A 77 8.76 2.13 0.10
CA PHE A 77 9.34 1.93 -1.22
C PHE A 77 9.20 3.23 -2.02
N LYS A 78 9.64 3.20 -3.28
CA LYS A 78 9.48 4.32 -4.21
C LYS A 78 8.63 3.90 -5.39
N ALA A 79 7.83 4.83 -5.89
CA ALA A 79 6.93 4.59 -7.00
C ALA A 79 6.73 5.88 -7.80
N PHE A 80 5.84 5.81 -8.79
CA PHE A 80 5.51 6.96 -9.64
C PHE A 80 4.10 7.44 -9.29
N ASP A 81 3.81 8.69 -9.63
CA ASP A 81 2.45 9.21 -9.51
C ASP A 81 1.46 8.34 -10.31
N PRO A 82 0.16 8.36 -9.97
CA PRO A 82 -0.83 7.65 -10.75
C PRO A 82 -0.75 7.97 -12.24
N GLY A 83 -0.81 6.93 -13.07
CA GLY A 83 -0.81 7.08 -14.51
C GLY A 83 0.54 7.35 -15.18
N VAL A 84 1.61 7.49 -14.41
CA VAL A 84 2.94 7.78 -14.97
C VAL A 84 3.63 6.52 -15.46
N ALA A 85 3.58 5.45 -14.66
CA ALA A 85 4.17 4.16 -15.06
C ALA A 85 3.08 3.23 -15.60
N SER A 86 3.49 2.04 -16.06
CA SER A 86 2.62 1.14 -16.82
C SER A 86 1.54 0.45 -15.99
N VAL A 87 1.72 0.33 -14.70
CA VAL A 87 0.78 -0.40 -13.84
C VAL A 87 0.29 0.49 -12.71
N ASP A 88 -1.03 0.69 -12.64
CA ASP A 88 -1.65 1.47 -11.57
C ASP A 88 -2.06 0.58 -10.42
N PHE A 89 -1.78 1.02 -9.20
CA PHE A 89 -2.23 0.36 -7.97
C PHE A 89 -3.42 1.12 -7.41
N ARG A 90 -4.52 0.39 -7.19
CA ARG A 90 -5.75 0.95 -6.61
C ARG A 90 -5.70 0.84 -5.11
N ARG A 91 -6.30 1.83 -4.45
CA ARG A 91 -6.48 1.84 -3.01
C ARG A 91 -7.94 1.52 -2.68
N PHE A 92 -8.12 0.68 -1.69
CA PHE A 92 -9.44 0.25 -1.20
C PHE A 92 -9.56 0.57 0.28
N TYR A 93 -10.75 0.89 0.72
CA TYR A 93 -11.01 1.21 2.12
C TYR A 93 -12.22 0.45 2.64
N ASN A 94 -12.08 -0.15 3.82
CA ASN A 94 -13.17 -0.82 4.52
C ASN A 94 -13.58 0.04 5.72
N SER A 95 -14.75 0.67 5.63
CA SER A 95 -15.22 1.57 6.69
C SER A 95 -15.59 0.85 7.97
N THR A 96 -15.87 -0.44 7.92
CA THR A 96 -16.20 -1.23 9.10
C THR A 96 -14.96 -1.51 9.95
N THR A 97 -13.83 -1.83 9.31
CA THR A 97 -12.60 -2.18 10.02
C THR A 97 -11.59 -1.03 10.09
N GLY A 98 -11.75 -0.01 9.24
CA GLY A 98 -10.75 1.05 9.09
C GLY A 98 -9.55 0.64 8.25
N ALA A 99 -9.56 -0.56 7.68
CA ALA A 99 -8.42 -1.09 6.94
C ALA A 99 -8.35 -0.56 5.52
N HIS A 100 -7.14 -0.38 5.01
CA HIS A 100 -6.88 -0.10 3.60
C HIS A 100 -6.22 -1.30 2.95
N ALA A 101 -6.47 -1.49 1.67
CA ALA A 101 -5.79 -2.49 0.86
C ALA A 101 -5.38 -1.85 -0.46
N PHE A 102 -4.37 -2.43 -1.10
CA PHE A 102 -3.78 -1.87 -2.32
C PHE A 102 -3.51 -3.02 -3.29
N SER A 103 -3.86 -2.83 -4.55
CA SER A 103 -3.59 -3.88 -5.55
C SER A 103 -3.59 -3.32 -6.96
N ALA A 104 -2.78 -3.93 -7.82
CA ALA A 104 -2.76 -3.68 -9.25
C ALA A 104 -3.55 -4.73 -10.04
N ALA A 105 -3.93 -5.84 -9.41
CA ALA A 105 -4.60 -6.93 -10.10
C ALA A 105 -6.08 -6.62 -10.31
N ALA A 106 -6.56 -6.77 -11.55
CA ALA A 106 -7.97 -6.53 -11.86
C ALA A 106 -8.90 -7.45 -11.07
N ALA A 107 -8.48 -8.71 -10.84
CA ALA A 107 -9.28 -9.67 -10.08
C ALA A 107 -9.48 -9.25 -8.63
N ASP A 108 -8.58 -8.44 -8.08
CA ASP A 108 -8.68 -8.01 -6.68
C ASP A 108 -9.75 -6.95 -6.46
N VAL A 109 -10.19 -6.29 -7.52
CA VAL A 109 -11.32 -5.36 -7.43
C VAL A 109 -12.55 -6.09 -6.91
N GLU A 110 -12.89 -7.22 -7.52
CA GLU A 110 -14.02 -8.04 -7.07
C GLU A 110 -13.76 -8.64 -5.69
N PHE A 111 -12.54 -9.13 -5.46
CA PHE A 111 -12.16 -9.72 -4.18
C PHE A 111 -12.43 -8.75 -3.02
N PHE A 112 -11.96 -7.52 -3.13
CA PHE A 112 -12.12 -6.54 -2.05
C PHE A 112 -13.53 -5.97 -1.98
N THR A 113 -14.15 -5.66 -3.12
CA THR A 113 -15.49 -5.04 -3.10
C THR A 113 -16.56 -5.98 -2.56
N THR A 114 -16.41 -7.28 -2.77
CA THR A 114 -17.34 -8.27 -2.19
C THR A 114 -17.13 -8.47 -0.70
N ARG A 115 -16.04 -7.96 -0.16
CA ARG A 115 -15.71 -8.05 1.27
C ARG A 115 -15.87 -6.73 2.03
N GLY A 116 -16.62 -5.81 1.44
CA GLY A 116 -16.96 -4.56 2.11
C GLY A 116 -15.99 -3.42 1.90
N TYR A 117 -15.04 -3.56 0.97
CA TYR A 117 -14.12 -2.49 0.64
C TYR A 117 -14.69 -1.62 -0.47
N MET A 118 -14.37 -0.33 -0.41
CA MET A 118 -14.72 0.64 -1.44
C MET A 118 -13.44 1.10 -2.14
N ILE A 119 -13.53 1.31 -3.46
CA ILE A 119 -12.39 1.81 -4.23
C ILE A 119 -12.23 3.30 -3.95
N GLU A 120 -11.02 3.71 -3.58
CA GLU A 120 -10.70 5.12 -3.33
C GLU A 120 -9.90 5.77 -4.46
N GLY A 121 -9.65 5.04 -5.55
CA GLY A 121 -8.92 5.55 -6.68
C GLY A 121 -7.54 4.93 -6.84
N ILE A 122 -6.70 5.56 -7.65
CA ILE A 122 -5.36 5.08 -7.92
C ILE A 122 -4.39 5.69 -6.90
N ALA A 123 -3.64 4.85 -6.20
CA ALA A 123 -2.71 5.29 -5.17
C ALA A 123 -1.35 5.71 -5.75
N TRP A 124 -0.81 4.91 -6.63
CA TRP A 124 0.46 5.17 -7.32
C TRP A 124 0.55 4.27 -8.54
N SER A 125 1.62 4.46 -9.34
CA SER A 125 1.91 3.55 -10.44
C SER A 125 3.33 3.02 -10.31
N ALA A 126 3.59 1.88 -10.95
CA ALA A 126 4.88 1.20 -10.91
C ALA A 126 5.14 0.47 -12.22
N VAL A 127 6.39 0.11 -12.44
CA VAL A 127 6.80 -0.79 -13.52
C VAL A 127 7.07 -2.14 -12.87
N LEU A 128 6.36 -3.15 -13.34
CA LEU A 128 6.50 -4.51 -12.82
C LEU A 128 7.25 -5.40 -13.82
#